data_a66e9ba0149f65663b00293d0c7c6252
#
_entry.id   a66e9ba0149f65663b00293d0c7c6252
#
_cell.length_a   1.000
_cell.length_b   1.000
_cell.length_c   1.000
_cell.angle_alpha   90.00
_cell.angle_beta   90.00
_cell.angle_gamma   90.00
#
_symmetry.space_group_name_H-M   'P 1'
#
loop_
_entity.id
_entity.type
_entity.pdbx_description
1 polymer ?
#
loop_
_entity_poly.entity_id
_entity_poly.type
_entity_poly.pdbx_seq_one_letter_code
_entity_poly.pdbx_strand_id
1 'polypeptide(L)'
;MPRDLRLSPLKHTWVLDFDGTLVKHNGYKTGNDEWLPGAVEFLRSIPQGDLVILLTAREEAARERTLEFIRDAGVRIDHVFFEVPMGERILINDTKPSGLVCAHAVCPSRNQGLENLKIVVDENL
;
A
#
# COMPACT_ATOMS: atom_id res chain seq x y z
N MET A 1 -3.42 17.11 5.69
CA MET A 1 -2.29 17.78 5.02
C MET A 1 -1.91 17.01 3.76
N PRO A 2 -1.79 17.69 2.62
CA PRO A 2 -1.24 17.05 1.42
C PRO A 2 0.19 16.61 1.69
N ARG A 3 0.56 15.48 1.13
CA ARG A 3 1.91 14.94 1.27
C ARG A 3 2.43 14.51 -0.08
N ASP A 4 3.58 15.04 -0.46
CA ASP A 4 4.25 14.68 -1.70
C ASP A 4 5.35 13.66 -1.43
N LEU A 5 5.32 12.55 -2.15
CA LEU A 5 6.38 11.56 -2.16
C LEU A 5 7.11 11.67 -3.48
N ARG A 6 8.37 12.15 -3.43
CA ARG A 6 9.22 12.31 -4.61
C ARG A 6 10.02 11.05 -4.84
N LEU A 7 9.87 10.48 -6.02
CA LEU A 7 10.55 9.25 -6.40
C LEU A 7 11.35 9.43 -7.67
N SER A 8 12.39 8.61 -7.84
CA SER A 8 13.14 8.54 -9.09
C SER A 8 12.28 7.93 -10.19
N PRO A 9 12.71 7.99 -11.47
CA PRO A 9 12.00 7.32 -12.56
C PRO A 9 12.24 5.81 -12.63
N LEU A 10 12.95 5.23 -11.69
CA LEU A 10 13.18 3.79 -11.65
C LEU A 10 11.87 3.05 -11.33
N LYS A 11 11.84 1.76 -11.56
CA LYS A 11 10.71 0.92 -11.14
C LYS A 11 10.73 0.74 -9.63
N HIS A 12 9.57 0.67 -9.03
CA HIS A 12 9.42 0.67 -7.58
C HIS A 12 8.76 -0.58 -7.05
N THR A 13 8.97 -0.83 -5.76
CA THR A 13 8.24 -1.84 -5.00
C THR A 13 7.39 -1.14 -3.95
N TRP A 14 6.09 -1.38 -4.01
CA TRP A 14 5.12 -0.82 -3.07
C TRP A 14 4.76 -1.86 -2.05
N VAL A 15 4.97 -1.55 -0.77
CA VAL A 15 4.59 -2.42 0.34
C VAL A 15 3.47 -1.70 1.08
N LEU A 16 2.28 -2.28 1.05
CA LEU A 16 1.07 -1.62 1.51
C LEU A 16 0.44 -2.39 2.65
N ASP A 17 0.06 -1.68 3.71
CA ASP A 17 -0.82 -2.22 4.74
C ASP A 17 -2.26 -2.20 4.21
N PHE A 18 -3.12 -3.04 4.74
CA PHE A 18 -4.50 -3.16 4.26
C PHE A 18 -5.49 -2.49 5.21
N ASP A 19 -5.75 -3.10 6.37
CA ASP A 19 -6.75 -2.61 7.32
C ASP A 19 -6.35 -1.28 7.94
N GLY A 20 -7.19 -0.27 7.78
CA GLY A 20 -6.93 1.08 8.28
C GLY A 20 -6.17 1.97 7.31
N THR A 21 -5.56 1.40 6.27
CA THR A 21 -4.77 2.13 5.25
C THR A 21 -5.49 2.17 3.91
N LEU A 22 -5.90 1.02 3.40
CA LEU A 22 -6.63 0.91 2.12
C LEU A 22 -8.11 0.66 2.34
N VAL A 23 -8.46 -0.07 3.38
CA VAL A 23 -9.85 -0.38 3.74
C VAL A 23 -10.08 0.00 5.19
N LYS A 24 -11.35 0.16 5.55
CA LYS A 24 -11.74 0.51 6.91
C LYS A 24 -11.26 -0.56 7.89
N HIS A 25 -10.63 -0.12 8.97
CA HIS A 25 -10.08 -1.00 10.00
C HIS A 25 -11.17 -1.88 10.60
N ASN A 26 -10.94 -3.19 10.66
CA ASN A 26 -11.86 -4.20 11.19
C ASN A 26 -13.20 -4.31 10.46
N GLY A 27 -13.36 -3.69 9.29
CA GLY A 27 -14.60 -3.84 8.52
C GLY A 27 -14.91 -5.28 8.16
N TYR A 28 -13.89 -6.09 7.86
CA TYR A 28 -14.08 -7.49 7.47
C TYR A 28 -14.70 -8.34 8.61
N LYS A 29 -14.49 -7.95 9.86
CA LYS A 29 -15.04 -8.67 11.02
C LYS A 29 -16.54 -8.58 11.12
N THR A 30 -17.12 -7.55 10.52
CA THR A 30 -18.59 -7.37 10.45
C THR A 30 -19.14 -7.69 9.06
N GLY A 31 -18.31 -8.22 8.17
CA GLY A 31 -18.68 -8.55 6.80
C GLY A 31 -18.78 -7.35 5.88
N ASN A 32 -18.27 -6.19 6.28
CA ASN A 32 -18.41 -4.93 5.56
C ASN A 32 -17.05 -4.31 5.25
N ASP A 33 -16.28 -4.96 4.37
CA ASP A 33 -15.08 -4.32 3.85
C ASP A 33 -15.48 -3.10 3.01
N GLU A 34 -14.76 -2.00 3.21
CA GLU A 34 -15.03 -0.74 2.53
C GLU A 34 -13.71 -0.06 2.19
N TRP A 35 -13.53 0.27 0.92
CA TRP A 35 -12.35 1.01 0.49
C TRP A 35 -12.36 2.42 1.07
N LEU A 36 -11.21 2.84 1.56
CA LEU A 36 -11.05 4.21 2.05
C LEU A 36 -10.88 5.19 0.89
N PRO A 37 -11.14 6.49 1.13
CA PRO A 37 -11.00 7.49 0.07
C PRO A 37 -9.62 7.47 -0.57
N GLY A 38 -9.58 7.46 -1.89
CA GLY A 38 -8.35 7.50 -2.67
C GLY A 38 -7.61 6.17 -2.80
N ALA A 39 -8.02 5.11 -2.09
CA ALA A 39 -7.29 3.84 -2.10
C ALA A 39 -7.33 3.14 -3.45
N VAL A 40 -8.51 3.00 -4.05
CA VAL A 40 -8.65 2.34 -5.36
C VAL A 40 -7.94 3.15 -6.44
N GLU A 41 -8.11 4.47 -6.42
CA GLU A 41 -7.46 5.37 -7.38
C GLU A 41 -5.94 5.26 -7.28
N PHE A 42 -5.41 5.21 -6.05
CA PHE A 42 -3.98 5.03 -5.81
C PHE A 42 -3.49 3.71 -6.41
N LEU A 43 -4.17 2.61 -6.12
CA LEU A 43 -3.77 1.29 -6.63
C LEU A 43 -3.80 1.25 -8.16
N ARG A 44 -4.79 1.86 -8.76
CA ARG A 44 -4.90 1.92 -10.22
C ARG A 44 -3.84 2.79 -10.86
N SER A 45 -3.28 3.75 -10.11
CA SER A 45 -2.23 4.64 -10.62
C SER A 45 -0.84 4.00 -10.63
N ILE A 46 -0.65 2.88 -9.95
CA ILE A 46 0.66 2.23 -9.88
C ILE A 46 1.04 1.67 -11.25
N PRO A 47 2.22 2.06 -11.80
CA PRO A 47 2.64 1.57 -13.11
C PRO A 47 2.77 0.05 -13.17
N GLN A 48 2.51 -0.53 -14.34
CA GLN A 48 2.54 -1.98 -14.55
C GLN A 48 3.90 -2.61 -14.26
N GLY A 49 4.98 -1.85 -14.44
CA GLY A 49 6.33 -2.36 -14.18
C GLY A 49 6.71 -2.43 -12.70
N ASP A 50 5.89 -1.86 -11.83
CA ASP A 50 6.16 -1.84 -10.40
C ASP A 50 5.60 -3.10 -9.72
N LEU A 51 6.22 -3.48 -8.61
CA LEU A 51 5.76 -4.61 -7.80
C LEU A 51 4.86 -4.10 -6.68
N VAL A 52 3.73 -4.76 -6.46
CA VAL A 52 2.77 -4.38 -5.40
C VAL A 52 2.61 -5.54 -4.43
N ILE A 53 2.98 -5.29 -3.17
CA ILE A 53 2.91 -6.26 -2.08
C ILE A 53 1.95 -5.74 -1.02
N LEU A 54 1.03 -6.59 -0.59
CA LEU A 54 0.09 -6.26 0.49
C LEU A 54 0.41 -7.07 1.73
N LEU A 55 0.46 -6.41 2.87
CA LEU A 55 0.66 -7.04 4.16
C LEU A 55 -0.62 -6.88 4.99
N THR A 56 -1.12 -7.97 5.56
CA THR A 56 -2.29 -7.92 6.43
C THR A 56 -2.11 -8.84 7.63
N ALA A 57 -2.59 -8.40 8.78
CA ALA A 57 -2.64 -9.22 9.97
C ALA A 57 -3.83 -10.19 9.96
N ARG A 58 -4.72 -10.08 8.98
CA ARG A 58 -5.87 -10.98 8.86
C ARG A 58 -5.42 -12.43 8.87
N GLU A 59 -6.22 -13.29 9.49
CA GLU A 59 -5.96 -14.74 9.55
C GLU A 59 -6.19 -15.41 8.20
N GLU A 60 -5.54 -16.56 8.00
CA GLU A 60 -5.67 -17.33 6.76
C GLU A 60 -7.12 -17.66 6.41
N ALA A 61 -7.97 -17.85 7.42
CA ALA A 61 -9.39 -18.13 7.19
C ALA A 61 -10.11 -17.01 6.42
N ALA A 62 -9.55 -15.80 6.42
CA ALA A 62 -10.12 -14.66 5.69
C ALA A 62 -9.56 -14.51 4.27
N ARG A 63 -8.64 -15.37 3.84
CA ARG A 63 -7.93 -15.22 2.56
C ARG A 63 -8.88 -15.13 1.37
N GLU A 64 -9.76 -16.08 1.20
CA GLU A 64 -10.64 -16.12 0.02
C GLU A 64 -11.52 -14.87 -0.08
N ARG A 65 -12.14 -14.47 1.02
CA ARG A 65 -12.98 -13.27 1.07
C ARG A 65 -12.19 -12.01 0.73
N THR A 66 -10.99 -11.91 1.31
CA THR A 66 -10.14 -10.74 1.11
C THR A 66 -9.70 -10.63 -0.33
N LEU A 67 -9.22 -11.73 -0.92
CA LEU A 67 -8.78 -11.73 -2.31
C LEU A 67 -9.93 -11.48 -3.27
N GLU A 68 -11.13 -12.00 -2.99
CA GLU A 68 -12.31 -11.74 -3.80
C GLU A 68 -12.69 -10.26 -3.76
N PHE A 69 -12.69 -9.67 -2.57
CA PHE A 69 -12.97 -8.24 -2.41
C PHE A 69 -12.00 -7.38 -3.23
N ILE A 70 -10.72 -7.73 -3.21
CA ILE A 70 -9.69 -7.02 -3.98
C ILE A 70 -9.93 -7.20 -5.48
N ARG A 71 -10.19 -8.41 -5.94
CA ARG A 71 -10.46 -8.69 -7.36
C ARG A 71 -11.68 -7.92 -7.87
N ASP A 72 -12.72 -7.84 -7.05
CA ASP A 72 -13.97 -7.16 -7.43
C ASP A 72 -13.75 -5.66 -7.67
N ALA A 73 -12.75 -5.07 -7.06
CA ALA A 73 -12.41 -3.67 -7.30
C ALA A 73 -11.62 -3.44 -8.59
N GLY A 74 -11.16 -4.50 -9.24
CA GLY A 74 -10.39 -4.39 -10.47
C GLY A 74 -9.01 -3.77 -10.27
N VAL A 75 -8.40 -3.96 -9.10
CA VAL A 75 -7.06 -3.46 -8.80
C VAL A 75 -6.06 -4.61 -8.81
N ARG A 76 -4.79 -4.29 -9.12
CA ARG A 76 -3.72 -5.27 -9.16
C ARG A 76 -2.93 -5.24 -7.85
N ILE A 77 -2.79 -6.41 -7.24
CA ILE A 77 -1.87 -6.65 -6.13
C ILE A 77 -1.14 -7.95 -6.47
N ASP A 78 0.18 -7.89 -6.51
CA ASP A 78 0.98 -9.04 -6.98
C ASP A 78 1.13 -10.12 -5.92
N HIS A 79 1.32 -9.73 -4.66
CA HIS A 79 1.50 -10.66 -3.55
C HIS A 79 0.76 -10.15 -2.32
N VAL A 80 0.12 -11.08 -1.61
CA VAL A 80 -0.56 -10.78 -0.35
C VAL A 80 -0.03 -11.72 0.73
N PHE A 81 0.44 -11.16 1.83
CA PHE A 81 0.89 -11.92 2.99
C PHE A 81 -0.13 -11.78 4.12
N PHE A 82 -0.66 -12.91 4.56
CA PHE A 82 -1.61 -12.98 5.68
C PHE A 82 -0.89 -13.30 6.98
N GLU A 83 -1.55 -13.09 8.11
CA GLU A 83 -1.01 -13.37 9.44
C GLU A 83 0.32 -12.66 9.72
N VAL A 84 0.48 -11.48 9.14
CA VAL A 84 1.66 -10.65 9.41
C VAL A 84 1.57 -10.11 10.82
N PRO A 85 2.67 -10.13 11.59
CA PRO A 85 2.66 -9.56 12.95
C PRO A 85 2.18 -8.12 12.97
N MET A 86 1.53 -7.72 14.07
CA MET A 86 0.86 -6.42 14.18
C MET A 86 1.78 -5.28 14.62
N GLY A 87 3.04 -5.55 14.90
CA GLY A 87 4.00 -4.51 15.26
C GLY A 87 4.42 -3.68 14.05
N GLU A 88 5.37 -2.81 14.27
CA GLU A 88 5.90 -1.94 13.23
C GLU A 88 6.49 -2.76 12.08
N ARG A 89 6.43 -2.22 10.87
CA ARG A 89 7.14 -2.76 9.70
C ARG A 89 8.48 -2.04 9.60
N ILE A 90 9.54 -2.81 9.49
CA ILE A 90 10.91 -2.28 9.48
C ILE A 90 11.53 -2.66 8.14
N LEU A 91 11.92 -1.66 7.36
CA LEU A 91 12.58 -1.86 6.09
C LEU A 91 14.02 -1.36 6.18
N ILE A 92 14.98 -2.22 5.83
CA ILE A 92 16.41 -1.86 5.85
C ILE A 92 16.90 -1.97 4.42
N ASN A 93 17.30 -0.83 3.85
CA ASN A 93 17.71 -0.76 2.46
C ASN A 93 18.81 0.29 2.33
N ASP A 94 19.88 -0.03 1.62
CA ASP A 94 21.01 0.87 1.47
C ASP A 94 20.63 2.12 0.66
N THR A 95 21.54 3.09 0.67
CA THR A 95 21.47 4.28 -0.18
C THR A 95 22.37 4.05 -1.37
N LYS A 96 21.92 4.42 -2.57
CA LYS A 96 22.74 4.27 -3.77
C LYS A 96 23.98 5.17 -3.71
N PRO A 97 25.08 4.79 -4.38
CA PRO A 97 26.28 5.62 -4.44
C PRO A 97 26.01 7.04 -4.97
N SER A 98 24.97 7.21 -5.79
CA SER A 98 24.55 8.52 -6.30
C SER A 98 23.93 9.42 -5.22
N GLY A 99 23.61 8.87 -4.03
CA GLY A 99 22.92 9.58 -2.96
C GLY A 99 21.42 9.32 -2.93
N LEU A 100 20.88 8.54 -3.86
CA LEU A 100 19.44 8.25 -3.86
C LEU A 100 19.06 7.39 -2.67
N VAL A 101 18.16 7.91 -1.83
CA VAL A 101 17.58 7.17 -0.71
C VAL A 101 16.53 6.22 -1.27
N CYS A 102 16.68 4.92 -1.00
CA CYS A 102 15.88 3.87 -1.63
C CYS A 102 14.81 3.27 -0.72
N ALA A 103 14.46 3.95 0.36
CA ALA A 103 13.39 3.50 1.26
C ALA A 103 12.62 4.70 1.80
N HIS A 104 11.30 4.58 1.75
CA HIS A 104 10.40 5.61 2.27
C HIS A 104 9.29 4.96 3.06
N ALA A 105 8.85 5.61 4.14
CA ALA A 105 7.68 5.18 4.89
C ALA A 105 6.67 6.33 4.94
N VAL A 106 5.42 6.04 4.58
CA VAL A 106 4.30 6.98 4.66
C VAL A 106 3.30 6.39 5.65
N CYS A 107 2.99 7.14 6.69
CA CYS A 107 2.13 6.66 7.77
C CYS A 107 0.88 7.55 7.90
N PRO A 108 -0.15 7.30 7.07
CA PRO A 108 -1.41 8.06 7.18
C PRO A 108 -2.12 7.70 8.47
N SER A 109 -3.00 8.58 8.93
CA SER A 109 -3.85 8.27 10.08
C SER A 109 -4.82 7.14 9.71
N ARG A 110 -5.13 6.31 10.72
CA ARG A 110 -6.03 5.17 10.51
C ARG A 110 -7.37 5.63 9.93
N ASN A 111 -7.85 4.92 8.93
CA ASN A 111 -9.12 5.14 8.24
C ASN A 111 -9.21 6.47 7.47
N GLN A 112 -8.11 7.19 7.31
CA GLN A 112 -8.14 8.47 6.60
C GLN A 112 -8.06 8.32 5.07
N GLY A 113 -7.47 7.23 4.58
CA GLY A 113 -7.31 7.01 3.15
C GLY A 113 -6.07 7.67 2.59
N LEU A 114 -6.00 7.73 1.25
CA LEU A 114 -4.81 8.15 0.53
C LEU A 114 -5.02 9.37 -0.38
N GLU A 115 -6.15 10.07 -0.27
CA GLU A 115 -6.43 11.22 -1.14
C GLU A 115 -5.37 12.32 -1.03
N ASN A 116 -4.75 12.48 0.15
CA ASN A 116 -3.78 13.52 0.40
C ASN A 116 -2.34 13.11 0.05
N LEU A 117 -2.13 11.89 -0.40
CA LEU A 117 -0.82 11.42 -0.83
C LEU A 117 -0.65 11.68 -2.32
N LYS A 118 0.41 12.42 -2.68
CA LYS A 118 0.73 12.71 -4.06
C LYS A 118 2.10 12.11 -4.40
N ILE A 119 2.13 11.33 -5.47
CA ILE A 119 3.37 10.73 -5.98
C ILE A 119 3.91 11.64 -7.07
N VAL A 120 5.16 12.05 -6.93
CA VAL A 120 5.84 12.90 -7.91
C VAL A 120 7.07 12.16 -8.40
N VAL A 121 7.15 11.91 -9.71
CA VAL A 121 8.34 11.33 -10.33
C VAL A 121 9.27 12.47 -10.71
N ASP A 122 10.48 12.44 -10.16
CA ASP A 122 11.50 13.47 -10.40
C ASP A 122 12.59 12.86 -11.27
N GLU A 123 12.68 13.35 -12.51
CA GLU A 123 13.64 12.83 -13.49
C GLU A 123 15.09 13.12 -13.10
N ASN A 124 15.32 14.00 -12.14
CA ASN A 124 16.66 14.35 -11.67
C ASN A 124 17.17 13.48 -10.53
N LEU A 125 16.34 12.56 -10.03
CA LEU A 125 16.74 11.63 -8.96
C LEU A 125 17.35 10.34 -9.49
#